data_6a37115b16876f4994bb55ef40a4b8a0
#
_entry.id   6a37115b16876f4994bb55ef40a4b8a0
#
_cell.length_a   1.000
_cell.length_b   1.000
_cell.length_c   1.000
_cell.angle_alpha   90.00
_cell.angle_beta   90.00
_cell.angle_gamma   90.00
#
_symmetry.space_group_name_H-M   'P 1'
#
loop_
_entity.id
_entity.type
_entity.pdbx_description
1 polymer ?
#
loop_
_entity_poly.entity_id
_entity_poly.type
_entity_poly.pdbx_seq_one_letter_code
_entity_poly.pdbx_strand_id
1 'polypeptide(L)'
;MHGTVLRRMAIVLVFCLTTACVPIYRNHGFIPFDEDLAALQVGVDTRDSVVAKVGSPTSTGVTTPTGFYYVASRFRHYGPFEPEEVDREVLAISFTSGGTLRNIERFGLENGRVVVLSRRVTDDNLPDTTFLGQLLGNIGNFDPSVLLPQGI
;
A
#
# COMPACT_ATOMS: atom_id res chain seq x y z
N MET A 1 31.77 -12.91 49.87
CA MET A 1 31.56 -11.67 49.09
C MET A 1 31.44 -11.90 47.58
N HIS A 2 32.07 -12.92 46.97
CA HIS A 2 32.04 -13.21 45.54
C HIS A 2 30.63 -13.61 45.02
N GLY A 3 29.85 -14.39 45.78
CA GLY A 3 28.54 -14.87 45.36
C GLY A 3 27.47 -13.75 45.19
N THR A 4 27.54 -12.71 46.00
CA THR A 4 26.62 -11.55 45.91
C THR A 4 26.93 -10.68 44.71
N VAL A 5 28.20 -10.53 44.36
CA VAL A 5 28.62 -9.77 43.15
C VAL A 5 28.21 -10.51 41.88
N LEU A 6 28.46 -11.82 41.84
CA LEU A 6 28.09 -12.66 40.70
C LEU A 6 26.57 -12.65 40.45
N ARG A 7 25.77 -12.74 41.51
CA ARG A 7 24.31 -12.68 41.46
C ARG A 7 23.82 -11.32 40.97
N ARG A 8 24.43 -10.22 41.41
CA ARG A 8 24.10 -8.86 40.92
C ARG A 8 24.45 -8.67 39.45
N MET A 9 25.62 -9.17 39.02
CA MET A 9 26.01 -9.14 37.61
C MET A 9 25.05 -9.95 36.73
N ALA A 10 24.63 -11.15 37.18
CA ALA A 10 23.65 -11.96 36.44
C ALA A 10 22.29 -11.24 36.28
N ILE A 11 21.81 -10.58 37.35
CA ILE A 11 20.56 -9.81 37.30
C ILE A 11 20.67 -8.65 36.31
N VAL A 12 21.76 -7.88 36.31
CA VAL A 12 22.00 -6.79 35.37
C VAL A 12 22.08 -7.33 33.94
N LEU A 13 22.75 -8.43 33.71
CA LEU A 13 22.86 -9.07 32.39
C LEU A 13 21.48 -9.48 31.87
N VAL A 14 20.64 -10.12 32.70
CA VAL A 14 19.26 -10.50 32.32
C VAL A 14 18.42 -9.26 32.02
N PHE A 15 18.56 -8.19 32.81
CA PHE A 15 17.83 -6.94 32.57
C PHE A 15 18.25 -6.25 31.27
N CYS A 16 19.53 -6.27 30.90
CA CYS A 16 20.03 -5.76 29.63
C CYS A 16 19.53 -6.57 28.42
N LEU A 17 19.35 -7.88 28.57
CA LEU A 17 18.85 -8.74 27.50
C LEU A 17 17.36 -8.52 27.19
N THR A 18 16.56 -8.07 28.17
CA THR A 18 15.12 -7.83 27.97
C THR A 18 14.81 -6.53 27.24
N THR A 19 15.74 -5.59 27.15
CA THR A 19 15.52 -4.28 26.49
C THR A 19 15.89 -4.25 25.01
N ALA A 20 16.39 -5.35 24.45
CA ALA A 20 16.98 -5.39 23.11
C ALA A 20 15.97 -5.53 21.96
N CYS A 21 14.71 -5.84 22.23
CA CYS A 21 13.71 -6.06 21.17
C CYS A 21 12.85 -4.82 20.95
N VAL A 22 13.31 -3.88 20.11
CA VAL A 22 12.53 -2.74 19.65
C VAL A 22 12.06 -3.02 18.22
N PRO A 23 10.76 -2.83 17.90
CA PRO A 23 10.28 -2.98 16.54
C PRO A 23 10.86 -1.88 15.64
N ILE A 24 11.31 -2.25 14.45
CA ILE A 24 11.80 -1.34 13.42
C ILE A 24 10.74 -1.27 12.33
N TYR A 25 10.38 -0.05 11.91
CA TYR A 25 9.45 0.17 10.82
C TYR A 25 10.20 0.54 9.54
N ARG A 26 9.79 -0.08 8.44
CA ARG A 26 10.31 0.24 7.10
C ARG A 26 9.16 0.58 6.17
N ASN A 27 9.31 1.70 5.46
CA ASN A 27 8.36 2.14 4.45
C ASN A 27 8.89 1.73 3.08
N HIS A 28 8.00 1.24 2.24
CA HIS A 28 8.26 0.89 0.85
C HIS A 28 7.23 1.60 -0.03
N GLY A 29 7.69 2.04 -1.21
CA GLY A 29 6.84 2.76 -2.15
C GLY A 29 6.68 4.24 -1.81
N PHE A 30 5.76 4.89 -2.52
CA PHE A 30 5.56 6.33 -2.45
C PHE A 30 4.10 6.68 -2.78
N ILE A 31 3.55 7.61 -2.04
CA ILE A 31 2.31 8.31 -2.35
C ILE A 31 2.61 9.81 -2.38
N PRO A 32 2.16 10.54 -3.40
CA PRO A 32 2.29 11.98 -3.48
C PRO A 32 1.69 12.68 -2.27
N PHE A 33 2.24 13.84 -1.91
CA PHE A 33 1.72 14.65 -0.80
C PHE A 33 0.31 15.17 -1.11
N ASP A 34 -0.48 15.36 -0.07
CA ASP A 34 -1.86 15.87 -0.20
C ASP A 34 -1.92 17.25 -0.85
N GLU A 35 -0.88 18.08 -0.65
CA GLU A 35 -0.74 19.39 -1.27
C GLU A 35 -0.60 19.30 -2.80
N ASP A 36 0.22 18.36 -3.29
CA ASP A 36 0.41 18.12 -4.71
C ASP A 36 -0.86 17.54 -5.35
N LEU A 37 -1.53 16.63 -4.63
CA LEU A 37 -2.81 16.08 -5.07
C LEU A 37 -3.93 17.14 -5.10
N ALA A 38 -3.90 18.11 -4.18
CA ALA A 38 -4.86 19.21 -4.16
C ALA A 38 -4.69 20.16 -5.36
N ALA A 39 -3.48 20.23 -5.93
CA ALA A 39 -3.18 21.03 -7.12
C ALA A 39 -3.69 20.38 -8.43
N LEU A 40 -4.13 19.11 -8.38
CA LEU A 40 -4.70 18.43 -9.54
C LEU A 40 -6.15 18.86 -9.79
N GLN A 41 -6.46 19.12 -11.06
CA GLN A 41 -7.79 19.53 -11.50
C GLN A 41 -8.43 18.44 -12.36
N VAL A 42 -9.47 17.81 -11.80
CA VAL A 42 -10.28 16.80 -12.51
C VAL A 42 -10.98 17.45 -13.71
N GLY A 43 -10.94 16.78 -14.87
CA GLY A 43 -11.48 17.30 -16.13
C GLY A 43 -10.54 18.25 -16.91
N VAL A 44 -9.39 18.65 -16.33
CA VAL A 44 -8.44 19.59 -16.93
C VAL A 44 -7.05 18.98 -17.09
N ASP A 45 -6.50 18.40 -16.02
CA ASP A 45 -5.16 17.84 -16.05
C ASP A 45 -5.06 16.62 -16.97
N THR A 46 -3.94 16.52 -17.66
CA THR A 46 -3.60 15.39 -18.53
C THR A 46 -2.64 14.44 -17.80
N ARG A 47 -2.36 13.27 -18.38
CA ARG A 47 -1.37 12.33 -17.83
C ARG A 47 -0.02 12.98 -17.60
N ASP A 48 0.47 13.73 -18.58
CA ASP A 48 1.78 14.37 -18.51
C ASP A 48 1.81 15.46 -17.44
N SER A 49 0.74 16.24 -17.30
CA SER A 49 0.63 17.27 -16.26
C SER A 49 0.53 16.64 -14.87
N VAL A 50 -0.15 15.52 -14.72
CA VAL A 50 -0.20 14.75 -13.46
C VAL A 50 1.20 14.27 -13.08
N VAL A 51 1.94 13.63 -14.00
CA VAL A 51 3.30 13.18 -13.74
C VAL A 51 4.23 14.36 -13.38
N ALA A 52 4.07 15.49 -14.04
CA ALA A 52 4.85 16.69 -13.74
C ALA A 52 4.58 17.27 -12.34
N LYS A 53 3.32 17.18 -11.86
CA LYS A 53 2.91 17.70 -10.55
C LYS A 53 3.17 16.75 -9.39
N VAL A 54 2.85 15.46 -9.55
CA VAL A 54 2.87 14.48 -8.45
C VAL A 54 3.95 13.41 -8.60
N GLY A 55 4.71 13.42 -9.69
CA GLY A 55 5.77 12.46 -9.95
C GLY A 55 5.29 11.20 -10.68
N SER A 56 6.24 10.34 -11.04
CA SER A 56 5.98 9.11 -11.78
C SER A 56 5.22 8.09 -10.93
N PRO A 57 4.21 7.40 -11.48
CA PRO A 57 3.48 6.37 -10.76
C PRO A 57 4.36 5.13 -10.49
N THR A 58 4.04 4.40 -9.43
CA THR A 58 4.66 3.10 -9.13
C THR A 58 4.30 2.06 -10.19
N SER A 59 3.07 2.12 -10.71
CA SER A 59 2.57 1.22 -11.75
C SER A 59 1.54 1.93 -12.62
N THR A 60 1.46 1.53 -13.88
CA THR A 60 0.39 1.90 -14.80
C THR A 60 -0.51 0.70 -15.01
N GLY A 61 -1.82 0.93 -15.20
CA GLY A 61 -2.79 -0.15 -15.39
C GLY A 61 -2.47 -0.99 -16.64
N VAL A 62 -2.34 -2.30 -16.43
CA VAL A 62 -1.97 -3.25 -17.49
C VAL A 62 -3.17 -3.60 -18.36
N THR A 63 -4.36 -3.67 -17.79
CA THR A 63 -5.60 -4.09 -18.48
C THR A 63 -6.36 -2.91 -19.10
N THR A 64 -6.28 -1.75 -18.49
CA THR A 64 -6.77 -0.48 -19.01
C THR A 64 -5.65 0.55 -18.95
N PRO A 65 -5.16 1.08 -20.08
CA PRO A 65 -4.07 2.06 -20.11
C PRO A 65 -4.46 3.40 -19.48
N THR A 66 -5.52 3.43 -18.68
CA THR A 66 -6.19 4.62 -18.19
C THR A 66 -5.93 4.91 -16.73
N GLY A 67 -5.04 4.20 -16.03
CA GLY A 67 -4.81 4.43 -14.61
C GLY A 67 -3.34 4.52 -14.21
N PHE A 68 -3.03 5.44 -13.29
CA PHE A 68 -1.79 5.52 -12.55
C PHE A 68 -2.02 5.03 -11.13
N TYR A 69 -1.09 4.23 -10.61
CA TYR A 69 -1.17 3.69 -9.27
C TYR A 69 0.10 4.05 -8.49
N TYR A 70 -0.10 4.63 -7.34
CA TYR A 70 0.94 4.88 -6.35
C TYR A 70 0.64 3.99 -5.15
N VAL A 71 1.64 3.28 -4.68
CA VAL A 71 1.48 2.32 -3.58
C VAL A 71 2.54 2.61 -2.52
N ALA A 72 2.12 2.74 -1.29
CA ALA A 72 3.00 2.80 -0.13
C ALA A 72 2.60 1.72 0.86
N SER A 73 3.59 1.03 1.43
CA SER A 73 3.40 0.00 2.45
C SER A 73 4.37 0.22 3.60
N ARG A 74 3.91 -0.03 4.82
CA ARG A 74 4.70 0.06 6.04
C ARG A 74 4.81 -1.31 6.68
N PHE A 75 6.04 -1.79 6.85
CA PHE A 75 6.34 -3.07 7.46
C PHE A 75 6.92 -2.90 8.85
N ARG A 76 6.45 -3.71 9.79
CA ARG A 76 6.99 -3.85 11.14
C ARG A 76 7.93 -5.04 11.16
N HIS A 77 9.20 -4.80 11.51
CA HIS A 77 10.20 -5.82 11.77
C HIS A 77 10.38 -5.98 13.27
N TYR A 78 10.25 -7.18 13.78
CA TYR A 78 10.43 -7.45 15.21
C TYR A 78 11.30 -8.69 15.42
N GLY A 79 12.55 -8.47 15.84
CA GLY A 79 13.51 -9.54 16.09
C GLY A 79 13.70 -10.48 14.88
N PRO A 80 13.66 -11.81 15.08
CA PRO A 80 13.84 -12.80 14.02
C PRO A 80 12.53 -13.18 13.29
N PHE A 81 11.42 -12.50 13.61
CA PHE A 81 10.12 -12.81 13.01
C PHE A 81 9.99 -12.23 11.62
N GLU A 82 9.14 -12.86 10.80
CA GLU A 82 8.79 -12.37 9.48
C GLU A 82 8.23 -10.94 9.57
N PRO A 83 8.62 -10.05 8.66
CA PRO A 83 8.09 -8.69 8.60
C PRO A 83 6.58 -8.70 8.40
N GLU A 84 5.86 -7.99 9.25
CA GLU A 84 4.41 -7.84 9.16
C GLU A 84 4.06 -6.51 8.47
N GLU A 85 3.23 -6.57 7.45
CA GLU A 85 2.68 -5.36 6.84
C GLU A 85 1.59 -4.79 7.74
N VAL A 86 1.87 -3.62 8.32
CA VAL A 86 0.98 -2.98 9.29
C VAL A 86 0.13 -1.87 8.69
N ASP A 87 0.53 -1.38 7.52
CA ASP A 87 -0.21 -0.33 6.80
C ASP A 87 0.07 -0.44 5.30
N ARG A 88 -0.96 -0.21 4.50
CA ARG A 88 -0.86 -0.10 3.04
C ARG A 88 -1.82 0.96 2.54
N GLU A 89 -1.31 1.83 1.70
CA GLU A 89 -2.09 2.83 1.02
C GLU A 89 -1.91 2.72 -0.49
N VAL A 90 -3.01 2.83 -1.23
CA VAL A 90 -3.02 2.83 -2.68
C VAL A 90 -3.76 4.07 -3.15
N LEU A 91 -3.08 4.89 -3.94
CA LEU A 91 -3.69 6.00 -4.66
C LEU A 91 -3.87 5.58 -6.12
N ALA A 92 -5.11 5.62 -6.59
CA ALA A 92 -5.48 5.35 -7.96
C ALA A 92 -5.93 6.64 -8.65
N ILE A 93 -5.26 7.01 -9.72
CA ILE A 93 -5.61 8.15 -10.57
C ILE A 93 -6.06 7.61 -11.92
N SER A 94 -7.30 7.81 -12.27
CA SER A 94 -7.88 7.34 -13.53
C SER A 94 -8.05 8.49 -14.54
N PHE A 95 -7.96 8.13 -15.82
CA PHE A 95 -8.07 9.07 -16.93
C PHE A 95 -9.19 8.64 -17.89
N THR A 96 -9.75 9.59 -18.60
CA THR A 96 -10.63 9.34 -19.72
C THR A 96 -9.87 8.72 -20.89
N SER A 97 -10.58 8.22 -21.90
CA SER A 97 -9.97 7.74 -23.16
C SER A 97 -9.16 8.83 -23.87
N GLY A 98 -9.53 10.10 -23.68
CA GLY A 98 -8.77 11.25 -24.18
C GLY A 98 -7.55 11.63 -23.36
N GLY A 99 -7.24 10.92 -22.27
CA GLY A 99 -6.06 11.18 -21.43
C GLY A 99 -6.24 12.28 -20.39
N THR A 100 -7.46 12.78 -20.19
CA THR A 100 -7.76 13.79 -19.17
C THR A 100 -8.05 13.14 -17.82
N LEU A 101 -7.59 13.74 -16.72
CA LEU A 101 -7.81 13.27 -15.35
C LEU A 101 -9.32 13.17 -15.07
N ARG A 102 -9.77 11.97 -14.70
CA ARG A 102 -11.19 11.66 -14.46
C ARG A 102 -11.49 11.51 -12.97
N ASN A 103 -10.66 10.76 -12.26
CA ASN A 103 -10.93 10.41 -10.88
C ASN A 103 -9.65 10.21 -10.10
N ILE A 104 -9.69 10.54 -8.81
CA ILE A 104 -8.63 10.29 -7.83
C ILE A 104 -9.26 9.53 -6.68
N GLU A 105 -8.79 8.31 -6.40
CA GLU A 105 -9.29 7.45 -5.33
C GLU A 105 -8.13 7.00 -4.44
N ARG A 106 -8.36 7.02 -3.14
CA ARG A 106 -7.40 6.56 -2.14
C ARG A 106 -8.00 5.39 -1.39
N PHE A 107 -7.25 4.30 -1.29
CA PHE A 107 -7.63 3.08 -0.61
C PHE A 107 -6.61 2.79 0.49
N GLY A 108 -7.09 2.34 1.64
CA GLY A 108 -6.27 1.87 2.74
C GLY A 108 -6.61 0.43 3.12
N LEU A 109 -5.80 -0.16 3.99
CA LEU A 109 -6.04 -1.45 4.60
C LEU A 109 -6.50 -1.24 6.04
N GLU A 110 -7.76 -1.60 6.33
CA GLU A 110 -8.26 -1.69 7.70
C GLU A 110 -8.57 -3.15 8.02
N ASN A 111 -7.87 -3.70 9.01
CA ASN A 111 -8.01 -5.10 9.43
C ASN A 111 -7.92 -6.11 8.26
N GLY A 112 -6.98 -5.88 7.34
CA GLY A 112 -6.80 -6.71 6.16
C GLY A 112 -7.85 -6.51 5.06
N ARG A 113 -8.75 -5.52 5.21
CA ARG A 113 -9.75 -5.17 4.19
C ARG A 113 -9.36 -3.87 3.50
N VAL A 114 -9.55 -3.84 2.18
CA VAL A 114 -9.40 -2.61 1.41
C VAL A 114 -10.62 -1.73 1.63
N VAL A 115 -10.40 -0.51 2.10
CA VAL A 115 -11.42 0.52 2.30
C VAL A 115 -11.11 1.75 1.47
N VAL A 116 -12.14 2.38 0.93
CA VAL A 116 -12.00 3.66 0.22
C VAL A 116 -11.85 4.77 1.26
N LEU A 117 -10.69 5.42 1.28
CA LEU A 117 -10.41 6.52 2.20
C LEU A 117 -10.94 7.86 1.67
N SER A 118 -10.80 8.09 0.37
CA SER A 118 -11.32 9.29 -0.29
C SER A 118 -11.57 9.07 -1.77
N ARG A 119 -12.53 9.78 -2.32
CA ARG A 119 -12.88 9.75 -3.74
C ARG A 119 -13.18 11.17 -4.25
N ARG A 120 -12.54 11.55 -5.36
CA ARG A 120 -12.82 12.80 -6.06
C ARG A 120 -13.17 12.47 -7.52
N VAL A 121 -14.42 12.64 -7.91
CA VAL A 121 -14.98 12.20 -9.21
C VAL A 121 -15.53 13.40 -9.98
N THR A 122 -15.31 13.44 -11.29
CA THR A 122 -16.20 14.14 -12.21
C THR A 122 -17.42 13.28 -12.48
N ASP A 123 -18.62 13.86 -12.40
CA ASP A 123 -19.89 13.19 -12.68
C ASP A 123 -20.00 12.78 -14.17
N ASP A 124 -19.28 11.73 -14.55
CA ASP A 124 -19.53 10.97 -15.76
C ASP A 124 -20.23 9.68 -15.37
N ASN A 125 -21.47 9.57 -15.74
CA ASN A 125 -22.46 8.55 -15.44
C ASN A 125 -22.08 7.12 -15.91
N LEU A 126 -20.85 6.67 -15.64
CA LEU A 126 -20.35 5.32 -15.95
C LEU A 126 -20.13 4.52 -14.66
N PRO A 127 -20.61 3.27 -14.58
CA PRO A 127 -20.48 2.43 -13.39
C PRO A 127 -19.05 1.95 -13.23
N ASP A 128 -18.26 2.65 -12.42
CA ASP A 128 -16.83 2.36 -12.18
C ASP A 128 -16.55 1.30 -11.10
N THR A 129 -17.57 0.67 -10.56
CA THR A 129 -17.42 -0.26 -9.44
C THR A 129 -16.79 -1.60 -9.78
N THR A 130 -16.59 -1.89 -11.07
CA THR A 130 -16.31 -3.28 -11.48
C THR A 130 -14.82 -3.63 -11.51
N PHE A 131 -13.92 -2.70 -11.82
CA PHE A 131 -12.51 -3.03 -12.08
C PHE A 131 -11.69 -3.23 -10.79
N LEU A 132 -11.73 -2.27 -9.88
CA LEU A 132 -11.01 -2.43 -8.59
C LEU A 132 -11.67 -3.49 -7.69
N GLY A 133 -13.00 -3.62 -7.75
CA GLY A 133 -13.70 -4.71 -7.06
C GLY A 133 -13.32 -6.08 -7.61
N GLN A 134 -13.12 -6.23 -8.92
CA GLN A 134 -12.65 -7.47 -9.54
C GLN A 134 -11.16 -7.73 -9.26
N LEU A 135 -10.32 -6.70 -9.33
CA LEU A 135 -8.90 -6.82 -9.02
C LEU A 135 -8.66 -7.23 -7.56
N LEU A 136 -9.41 -6.64 -6.64
CA LEU A 136 -9.28 -6.90 -5.20
C LEU A 136 -10.02 -8.18 -4.78
N GLY A 137 -11.11 -8.53 -5.43
CA GLY A 137 -11.84 -9.79 -5.20
C GLY A 137 -11.06 -11.03 -5.64
N ASN A 138 -10.19 -10.90 -6.65
CA ASN A 138 -9.37 -12.01 -7.16
C ASN A 138 -8.07 -12.24 -6.37
N ILE A 139 -7.58 -11.25 -5.62
CA ILE A 139 -6.35 -11.40 -4.81
C ILE A 139 -6.59 -12.33 -3.60
N GLY A 140 -7.85 -12.47 -3.15
CA GLY A 140 -8.22 -13.36 -2.03
C GLY A 140 -8.69 -14.75 -2.43
N ASN A 141 -8.93 -15.01 -3.73
CA ASN A 141 -9.45 -16.29 -4.24
C ASN A 141 -8.43 -17.01 -5.12
N PHE A 142 -7.26 -17.29 -4.53
CA PHE A 142 -6.32 -18.20 -5.18
C PHE A 142 -6.77 -19.64 -4.89
N ASP A 143 -7.39 -20.28 -5.88
CA ASP A 143 -7.71 -21.71 -5.80
C ASP A 143 -6.47 -22.51 -6.22
N PRO A 144 -5.76 -23.16 -5.26
CA PRO A 144 -4.55 -23.94 -5.57
C PRO A 144 -4.84 -25.19 -6.41
N SER A 145 -6.09 -25.57 -6.57
CA SER A 145 -6.47 -26.77 -7.34
C SER A 145 -6.28 -26.61 -8.86
N VAL A 146 -6.18 -25.38 -9.36
CA VAL A 146 -5.95 -25.08 -10.78
C VAL A 146 -4.49 -25.34 -11.22
N LEU A 147 -3.55 -25.45 -10.28
CA LEU A 147 -2.11 -25.63 -10.56
C LEU A 147 -1.66 -27.11 -10.54
N LEU A 148 -2.54 -28.05 -10.20
CA LEU A 148 -2.22 -29.47 -10.25
C LEU A 148 -2.66 -30.03 -11.61
N PRO A 149 -1.71 -30.45 -12.49
CA PRO A 149 -2.10 -31.19 -13.67
C PRO A 149 -2.75 -32.50 -13.22
N GLN A 150 -3.99 -32.67 -13.57
CA GLN A 150 -4.67 -33.97 -13.40
C GLN A 150 -3.91 -35.00 -14.24
N GLY A 151 -3.03 -35.72 -13.56
CA GLY A 151 -2.28 -36.84 -14.13
C GLY A 151 -3.21 -37.98 -14.45
N ILE A 152 -3.05 -38.44 -15.61
CA ILE A 152 -3.34 -39.72 -16.27
C ILE A 152 -3.80 -40.85 -15.33
#